data_544a5b6c50edc30cc4384bc5fac13628
#
_entry.id   544a5b6c50edc30cc4384bc5fac13628
#
_cell.length_a   1.000
_cell.length_b   1.000
_cell.length_c   1.000
_cell.angle_alpha   90.00
_cell.angle_beta   90.00
_cell.angle_gamma   90.00
#
_symmetry.space_group_name_H-M   'P 1'
#
loop_
_entity.id
_entity.type
_entity.pdbx_description
1 polymer ?
#
loop_
_entity_poly.entity_id
_entity_poly.type
_entity_poly.pdbx_seq_one_letter_code
_entity_poly.pdbx_strand_id
1 'polypeptide(L)'
;MWIADGWNDYEVIDCSEGEKLERWGDYLLVRPDPQVIWNTPKTHRGWKKMNGHYHRSSKGGGEWEFFDLPEQWSIHYKELTFNLKPFSFKHTGLFPEQAANWDWFGDRIRNAGRPIKVLNLFAYTGGATLAAAAAGASVTHVDASKGMVAWAKENSRSSGLENAPIRWIVDDCVKFVEREIRRGNHYDGIIMDPPSYGRGPKGEIWKIETSIYPFVQLCTKLLSDNPLFFLINSYTTGLAPSVLTYMLSTEVASTHGGTVKSDELGLLVTRTGLVLPCGSSGRWESGK
;
A
#
# COMPACT_ATOMS: atom_id res chain seq x y z
N MET A 1 14.70 7.38 -4.22
CA MET A 1 14.02 6.24 -3.57
C MET A 1 13.57 6.64 -2.17
N TRP A 2 12.38 6.30 -1.78
CA TRP A 2 11.84 6.51 -0.43
C TRP A 2 11.90 5.20 0.35
N ILE A 3 12.62 5.20 1.46
CA ILE A 3 12.90 4.01 2.25
C ILE A 3 11.97 3.98 3.46
N ALA A 4 11.32 2.83 3.70
CA ALA A 4 10.51 2.60 4.90
C ALA A 4 11.40 2.07 6.02
N ASP A 5 12.12 2.97 6.69
CA ASP A 5 13.12 2.67 7.72
C ASP A 5 12.63 2.85 9.17
N GLY A 6 11.36 3.22 9.34
CA GLY A 6 10.76 3.44 10.67
C GLY A 6 10.25 2.16 11.36
N TRP A 7 10.45 0.97 10.81
CA TRP A 7 9.99 -0.28 11.38
C TRP A 7 10.89 -0.79 12.51
N ASN A 8 10.28 -1.22 13.61
CA ASN A 8 10.94 -1.99 14.67
C ASN A 8 10.57 -3.48 14.59
N ASP A 9 9.32 -3.79 14.21
CA ASP A 9 8.79 -5.16 14.18
C ASP A 9 8.95 -5.85 12.82
N TYR A 10 9.48 -5.16 11.84
CA TYR A 10 9.71 -5.72 10.51
C TYR A 10 11.09 -5.37 9.96
N GLU A 11 11.72 -6.29 9.26
CA GLU A 11 12.94 -6.05 8.47
C GLU A 11 13.09 -7.06 7.33
N VAL A 12 13.74 -6.66 6.25
CA VAL A 12 14.34 -7.59 5.29
C VAL A 12 15.74 -7.91 5.78
N ILE A 13 15.96 -9.14 6.20
CA ILE A 13 17.27 -9.57 6.73
C ILE A 13 18.26 -9.79 5.58
N ASP A 14 17.82 -10.50 4.54
CA ASP A 14 18.66 -10.90 3.42
C ASP A 14 17.78 -11.18 2.18
N CYS A 15 18.35 -11.14 0.99
CA CYS A 15 17.62 -11.52 -0.24
C CYS A 15 18.59 -12.11 -1.28
N SER A 16 18.20 -13.21 -1.89
CA SER A 16 18.97 -13.94 -2.91
C SER A 16 18.12 -14.95 -3.66
N GLU A 17 18.49 -15.26 -4.89
CA GLU A 17 17.88 -16.34 -5.70
C GLU A 17 16.37 -16.26 -5.80
N GLY A 18 15.83 -15.07 -6.07
CA GLY A 18 14.39 -14.86 -6.23
C GLY A 18 13.59 -14.81 -4.94
N GLU A 19 14.25 -14.81 -3.77
CA GLU A 19 13.61 -14.86 -2.47
C GLU A 19 14.14 -13.77 -1.52
N LYS A 20 13.32 -13.42 -0.54
CA LYS A 20 13.70 -12.57 0.59
C LYS A 20 13.42 -13.27 1.90
N LEU A 21 14.36 -13.15 2.83
CA LEU A 21 14.24 -13.55 4.23
C LEU A 21 13.83 -12.34 5.04
N GLU A 22 12.67 -12.41 5.67
CA GLU A 22 12.06 -11.31 6.41
C GLU A 22 11.81 -11.71 7.86
N ARG A 23 11.91 -10.73 8.77
CA ARG A 23 11.39 -10.84 10.14
C ARG A 23 10.08 -10.06 10.25
N TRP A 24 9.06 -10.72 10.79
CA TRP A 24 7.72 -10.19 11.03
C TRP A 24 7.37 -10.38 12.51
N GLY A 25 7.73 -9.43 13.36
CA GLY A 25 7.71 -9.59 14.80
C GLY A 25 8.73 -10.62 15.24
N ASP A 26 8.27 -11.69 15.86
CA ASP A 26 9.12 -12.81 16.33
C ASP A 26 9.34 -13.89 15.27
N TYR A 27 8.69 -13.80 14.10
CA TYR A 27 8.68 -14.86 13.10
C TYR A 27 9.49 -14.51 11.86
N LEU A 28 10.20 -15.54 11.33
CA LEU A 28 10.95 -15.45 10.08
C LEU A 28 10.16 -16.06 8.94
N LEU A 29 10.02 -15.33 7.86
CA LEU A 29 9.38 -15.80 6.65
C LEU A 29 10.35 -15.73 5.46
N VAL A 30 10.27 -16.73 4.58
CA VAL A 30 10.90 -16.71 3.25
C VAL A 30 9.79 -16.60 2.21
N ARG A 31 9.88 -15.59 1.38
CA ARG A 31 8.88 -15.33 0.33
C ARG A 31 9.56 -14.98 -0.99
N PRO A 32 8.99 -15.37 -2.14
CA PRO A 32 9.53 -15.00 -3.44
C PRO A 32 9.41 -13.49 -3.69
N ASP A 33 10.46 -12.94 -4.30
CA ASP A 33 10.47 -11.57 -4.77
C ASP A 33 11.08 -11.52 -6.19
N PRO A 34 10.32 -11.09 -7.21
CA PRO A 34 10.79 -11.09 -8.60
C PRO A 34 11.90 -10.05 -8.87
N GLN A 35 12.10 -9.08 -7.99
CA GLN A 35 13.20 -8.12 -8.10
C GLN A 35 14.55 -8.72 -7.73
N VAL A 36 14.56 -9.82 -6.96
CA VAL A 36 15.78 -10.47 -6.47
C VAL A 36 16.34 -11.41 -7.53
N ILE A 37 17.03 -10.87 -8.51
CA ILE A 37 17.63 -11.61 -9.63
C ILE A 37 19.08 -12.04 -9.40
N TRP A 38 19.70 -11.64 -8.30
CA TRP A 38 21.06 -12.01 -7.90
C TRP A 38 21.07 -13.29 -7.07
N ASN A 39 22.25 -13.93 -6.99
CA ASN A 39 22.48 -15.20 -6.31
C ASN A 39 23.60 -15.12 -5.26
N THR A 40 23.53 -14.13 -4.39
CA THR A 40 24.45 -14.01 -3.27
C THR A 40 24.35 -15.19 -2.29
N PRO A 41 25.45 -15.58 -1.58
CA PRO A 41 25.38 -16.71 -0.66
C PRO A 41 24.39 -16.55 0.49
N LYS A 42 23.47 -17.48 0.64
CA LYS A 42 22.47 -17.55 1.72
C LYS A 42 23.10 -18.04 3.03
N THR A 43 23.99 -17.25 3.65
CA THR A 43 24.75 -17.65 4.84
C THR A 43 24.05 -17.32 6.17
N HIS A 44 23.01 -16.49 6.15
CA HIS A 44 22.28 -16.17 7.37
C HIS A 44 21.50 -17.42 7.87
N ARG A 45 21.55 -17.67 9.18
CA ARG A 45 20.91 -18.85 9.80
C ARG A 45 19.39 -18.91 9.56
N GLY A 46 18.74 -17.77 9.39
CA GLY A 46 17.30 -17.66 9.14
C GLY A 46 16.82 -18.39 7.88
N TRP A 47 17.69 -18.53 6.88
CA TRP A 47 17.40 -19.32 5.68
C TRP A 47 17.17 -20.81 5.95
N LYS A 48 17.60 -21.32 7.11
CA LYS A 48 17.44 -22.72 7.57
C LYS A 48 16.52 -22.83 8.79
N LYS A 49 16.09 -21.73 9.37
CA LYS A 49 15.29 -21.66 10.61
C LYS A 49 14.11 -20.69 10.47
N MET A 50 13.53 -20.60 9.27
CA MET A 50 12.31 -19.82 9.06
C MET A 50 11.10 -20.49 9.72
N ASN A 51 10.08 -19.70 10.03
CA ASN A 51 8.80 -20.16 10.54
C ASN A 51 7.78 -20.44 9.44
N GLY A 52 7.96 -19.84 8.27
CA GLY A 52 7.15 -20.08 7.09
C GLY A 52 7.93 -19.83 5.81
N HIS A 53 7.66 -20.65 4.77
CA HIS A 53 8.24 -20.50 3.46
C HIS A 53 7.16 -20.66 2.40
N TYR A 54 7.04 -19.66 1.52
CA TYR A 54 6.13 -19.74 0.37
C TYR A 54 6.88 -20.24 -0.86
N HIS A 55 6.53 -21.42 -1.32
CA HIS A 55 7.10 -22.05 -2.53
C HIS A 55 6.30 -21.67 -3.76
N ARG A 56 6.96 -21.02 -4.72
CA ARG A 56 6.32 -20.65 -5.99
C ARG A 56 6.22 -21.85 -6.91
N SER A 57 5.03 -22.08 -7.48
CA SER A 57 4.82 -23.09 -8.50
C SER A 57 5.24 -22.58 -9.88
N SER A 58 5.85 -23.44 -10.70
CA SER A 58 6.15 -23.15 -12.12
C SER A 58 4.90 -22.98 -12.99
N LYS A 59 3.75 -23.47 -12.52
CA LYS A 59 2.44 -23.37 -13.20
C LYS A 59 1.62 -22.14 -12.76
N GLY A 60 2.22 -21.26 -11.95
CA GLY A 60 1.54 -20.12 -11.32
C GLY A 60 1.00 -20.46 -9.93
N GLY A 61 0.91 -19.44 -9.06
CA GLY A 61 0.56 -19.63 -7.65
C GLY A 61 1.70 -20.24 -6.84
N GLY A 62 1.36 -21.02 -5.84
CA GLY A 62 2.30 -21.68 -4.93
C GLY A 62 1.61 -22.08 -3.62
N GLU A 63 2.39 -22.53 -2.66
CA GLU A 63 1.89 -23.00 -1.38
C GLU A 63 2.83 -22.60 -0.22
N TRP A 64 2.25 -22.45 0.96
CA TRP A 64 2.98 -22.20 2.18
C TRP A 64 3.40 -23.51 2.84
N GLU A 65 4.66 -23.58 3.26
CA GLU A 65 5.19 -24.56 4.20
C GLU A 65 5.37 -23.88 5.55
N PHE A 66 4.84 -24.46 6.62
CA PHE A 66 4.85 -23.88 7.95
C PHE A 66 5.75 -24.66 8.91
N PHE A 67 6.56 -23.94 9.69
CA PHE A 67 7.46 -24.45 10.72
C PHE A 67 7.25 -23.62 12.00
N ASP A 68 6.32 -24.03 12.85
CA ASP A 68 6.00 -23.31 14.09
C ASP A 68 5.61 -21.83 13.86
N LEU A 69 4.73 -21.60 12.89
CA LEU A 69 4.11 -20.31 12.64
C LEU A 69 2.67 -20.31 13.15
N PRO A 70 2.24 -19.33 13.96
CA PRO A 70 0.85 -19.24 14.35
C PRO A 70 -0.06 -18.92 13.15
N GLU A 71 -1.33 -19.29 13.23
CA GLU A 71 -2.31 -18.97 12.20
C GLU A 71 -2.47 -17.46 12.02
N GLN A 72 -2.27 -16.68 13.08
CA GLN A 72 -2.38 -15.23 13.09
C GLN A 72 -1.46 -14.65 14.17
N TRP A 73 -0.83 -13.52 13.86
CA TRP A 73 -0.05 -12.69 14.79
C TRP A 73 -0.19 -11.22 14.43
N SER A 74 0.45 -10.32 15.18
CA SER A 74 0.44 -8.89 14.88
C SER A 74 1.82 -8.28 14.99
N ILE A 75 2.01 -7.19 14.24
CA ILE A 75 3.18 -6.31 14.32
C ILE A 75 2.71 -4.87 14.45
N HIS A 76 3.62 -4.00 14.88
CA HIS A 76 3.36 -2.60 15.14
C HIS A 76 4.18 -1.70 14.22
N TYR A 77 3.56 -0.60 13.80
CA TYR A 77 4.25 0.54 13.20
C TYR A 77 3.82 1.80 13.93
N LYS A 78 4.72 2.38 14.72
CA LYS A 78 4.36 3.49 15.63
C LYS A 78 3.15 3.09 16.49
N GLU A 79 2.08 3.87 16.48
CA GLU A 79 0.83 3.61 17.20
C GLU A 79 -0.11 2.58 16.53
N LEU A 80 0.21 2.14 15.33
CA LEU A 80 -0.65 1.23 14.57
C LEU A 80 -0.32 -0.24 14.85
N THR A 81 -1.36 -1.07 14.89
CA THR A 81 -1.26 -2.53 15.04
C THR A 81 -1.87 -3.20 13.81
N PHE A 82 -1.12 -4.09 13.19
CA PHE A 82 -1.54 -4.84 12.01
C PHE A 82 -1.61 -6.33 12.33
N ASN A 83 -2.80 -6.93 12.16
CA ASN A 83 -3.00 -8.36 12.25
C ASN A 83 -2.54 -9.01 10.96
N LEU A 84 -1.73 -10.06 11.07
CA LEU A 84 -1.11 -10.76 9.96
C LEU A 84 -1.52 -12.23 9.97
N LYS A 85 -1.67 -12.80 8.79
CA LYS A 85 -1.81 -14.24 8.58
C LYS A 85 -1.36 -14.58 7.16
N PRO A 86 -0.73 -15.73 6.92
CA PRO A 86 -0.52 -16.24 5.58
C PRO A 86 -1.88 -16.45 4.90
N PHE A 87 -2.03 -15.98 3.68
CA PHE A 87 -3.23 -16.23 2.89
C PHE A 87 -2.86 -16.32 1.41
N SER A 88 -3.86 -16.26 0.54
CA SER A 88 -3.69 -16.42 -0.91
C SER A 88 -2.35 -15.92 -1.45
N PHE A 89 -1.64 -16.77 -2.16
CA PHE A 89 -0.30 -16.50 -2.66
C PHE A 89 0.70 -16.24 -1.51
N LYS A 90 1.70 -15.44 -1.76
CA LYS A 90 2.77 -15.08 -0.82
C LYS A 90 2.41 -13.98 0.19
N HIS A 91 1.14 -13.56 0.26
CA HIS A 91 0.73 -12.39 1.03
C HIS A 91 0.53 -12.71 2.52
N THR A 92 0.76 -11.71 3.36
CA THR A 92 0.59 -11.77 4.83
C THR A 92 -0.41 -10.75 5.36
N GLY A 93 -0.93 -9.88 4.49
CA GLY A 93 -1.88 -8.85 4.83
C GLY A 93 -1.29 -7.44 4.98
N LEU A 94 0.00 -7.25 4.69
CA LEU A 94 0.65 -5.94 4.80
C LEU A 94 1.76 -5.78 3.77
N PHE A 95 1.95 -4.54 3.32
CA PHE A 95 3.06 -4.08 2.49
C PHE A 95 3.90 -3.06 3.28
N PRO A 96 4.97 -3.51 3.97
CA PRO A 96 5.73 -2.67 4.89
C PRO A 96 6.38 -1.45 4.25
N GLU A 97 6.75 -1.51 2.98
CA GLU A 97 7.33 -0.41 2.22
C GLU A 97 6.40 0.80 2.12
N GLN A 98 5.09 0.59 2.26
CA GLN A 98 4.10 1.67 2.25
C GLN A 98 4.20 2.61 3.45
N ALA A 99 4.91 2.22 4.51
CA ALA A 99 5.13 3.09 5.66
C ALA A 99 5.83 4.41 5.28
N ALA A 100 6.68 4.42 4.25
CA ALA A 100 7.26 5.66 3.71
C ALA A 100 6.19 6.64 3.18
N ASN A 101 5.10 6.13 2.63
CA ASN A 101 3.96 6.94 2.21
C ASN A 101 3.08 7.35 3.40
N TRP A 102 2.86 6.44 4.36
CA TRP A 102 2.07 6.75 5.56
C TRP A 102 2.66 7.91 6.34
N ASP A 103 3.97 7.94 6.50
CA ASP A 103 4.66 9.05 7.16
C ASP A 103 4.53 10.34 6.36
N TRP A 104 4.72 10.27 5.04
CA TRP A 104 4.63 11.42 4.16
C TRP A 104 3.26 12.11 4.22
N PHE A 105 2.16 11.38 3.97
CA PHE A 105 0.84 12.01 4.01
C PHE A 105 0.34 12.27 5.43
N GLY A 106 0.77 11.45 6.41
CA GLY A 106 0.46 11.67 7.81
C GLY A 106 0.98 13.01 8.33
N ASP A 107 2.20 13.40 7.98
CA ASP A 107 2.75 14.70 8.33
C ASP A 107 1.95 15.86 7.71
N ARG A 108 1.51 15.71 6.48
CA ARG A 108 0.69 16.72 5.80
C ARG A 108 -0.67 16.88 6.45
N ILE A 109 -1.31 15.77 6.81
CA ILE A 109 -2.60 15.80 7.50
C ILE A 109 -2.47 16.50 8.86
N ARG A 110 -1.47 16.12 9.67
CA ARG A 110 -1.23 16.72 10.99
C ARG A 110 -0.95 18.22 10.93
N ASN A 111 -0.24 18.68 9.90
CA ASN A 111 0.18 20.07 9.74
C ASN A 111 -0.80 20.92 8.91
N ALA A 112 -1.91 20.37 8.44
CA ALA A 112 -2.85 21.07 7.57
C ALA A 112 -3.60 22.23 8.28
N GLY A 113 -3.70 22.21 9.61
CA GLY A 113 -4.40 23.25 10.39
C GLY A 113 -5.91 23.31 10.17
N ARG A 114 -6.49 22.30 9.52
CA ARG A 114 -7.92 22.19 9.22
C ARG A 114 -8.34 20.72 9.14
N PRO A 115 -9.65 20.42 9.25
CA PRO A 115 -10.16 19.07 9.01
C PRO A 115 -9.84 18.58 7.60
N ILE A 116 -9.34 17.35 7.48
CA ILE A 116 -8.96 16.71 6.21
C ILE A 116 -9.84 15.49 5.95
N LYS A 117 -10.37 15.39 4.74
CA LYS A 117 -11.09 14.25 4.22
C LYS A 117 -10.23 13.48 3.23
N VAL A 118 -9.99 12.21 3.48
CA VAL A 118 -9.15 11.34 2.63
C VAL A 118 -10.00 10.24 2.02
N LEU A 119 -9.83 10.02 0.72
CA LEU A 119 -10.36 8.88 -0.01
C LEU A 119 -9.23 7.89 -0.28
N ASN A 120 -9.36 6.66 0.24
CA ASN A 120 -8.43 5.56 -0.02
C ASN A 120 -9.10 4.51 -0.89
N LEU A 121 -8.60 4.33 -2.11
CA LEU A 121 -9.11 3.44 -3.15
C LEU A 121 -8.20 2.23 -3.30
N PHE A 122 -8.76 1.04 -3.56
CA PHE A 122 -8.06 -0.24 -3.51
C PHE A 122 -7.39 -0.43 -2.14
N ALA A 123 -8.19 -0.19 -1.09
CA ALA A 123 -7.65 0.13 0.22
C ALA A 123 -7.14 -1.11 1.00
N TYR A 124 -7.36 -2.32 0.49
CA TYR A 124 -6.84 -3.58 1.02
C TYR A 124 -7.14 -3.78 2.51
N THR A 125 -6.14 -4.13 3.32
CA THR A 125 -6.26 -4.34 4.76
C THR A 125 -6.15 -3.06 5.60
N GLY A 126 -6.15 -1.90 4.93
CA GLY A 126 -6.33 -0.60 5.57
C GLY A 126 -5.08 0.08 6.11
N GLY A 127 -3.88 -0.31 5.70
CA GLY A 127 -2.66 0.34 6.19
C GLY A 127 -2.67 1.86 6.02
N ALA A 128 -2.93 2.35 4.80
CA ALA A 128 -3.03 3.78 4.53
C ALA A 128 -4.25 4.43 5.21
N THR A 129 -5.37 3.72 5.30
CA THR A 129 -6.58 4.17 6.00
C THR A 129 -6.29 4.46 7.48
N LEU A 130 -5.64 3.53 8.16
CA LEU A 130 -5.31 3.67 9.57
C LEU A 130 -4.28 4.77 9.80
N ALA A 131 -3.27 4.86 8.95
CA ALA A 131 -2.26 5.93 9.05
C ALA A 131 -2.87 7.33 8.86
N ALA A 132 -3.80 7.49 7.91
CA ALA A 132 -4.50 8.74 7.69
C ALA A 132 -5.44 9.09 8.86
N ALA A 133 -6.17 8.10 9.38
CA ALA A 133 -7.06 8.29 10.54
C ALA A 133 -6.29 8.63 11.82
N ALA A 134 -5.17 7.95 12.08
CA ALA A 134 -4.29 8.26 13.22
C ALA A 134 -3.66 9.67 13.10
N ALA A 135 -3.46 10.18 11.89
CA ALA A 135 -3.02 11.55 11.65
C ALA A 135 -4.15 12.60 11.82
N GLY A 136 -5.40 12.18 12.04
CA GLY A 136 -6.55 13.04 12.32
C GLY A 136 -7.51 13.24 11.14
N ALA A 137 -7.36 12.53 10.04
CA ALA A 137 -8.28 12.63 8.90
C ALA A 137 -9.58 11.86 9.11
N SER A 138 -10.65 12.32 8.48
CA SER A 138 -11.81 11.50 8.17
C SER A 138 -11.52 10.71 6.91
N VAL A 139 -11.69 9.39 6.93
CA VAL A 139 -11.26 8.53 5.82
C VAL A 139 -12.45 7.77 5.23
N THR A 140 -12.55 7.75 3.91
CA THR A 140 -13.42 6.80 3.19
C THR A 140 -12.54 5.70 2.61
N HIS A 141 -12.72 4.48 3.13
CA HIS A 141 -12.01 3.27 2.74
C HIS A 141 -12.83 2.47 1.75
N VAL A 142 -12.33 2.26 0.55
CA VAL A 142 -13.02 1.55 -0.53
C VAL A 142 -12.19 0.37 -1.02
N ASP A 143 -12.76 -0.81 -0.94
CA ASP A 143 -12.19 -2.03 -1.52
C ASP A 143 -13.33 -2.95 -2.00
N ALA A 144 -13.12 -3.64 -3.11
CA ALA A 144 -14.13 -4.54 -3.67
C ALA A 144 -14.28 -5.85 -2.87
N SER A 145 -13.26 -6.23 -2.08
CA SER A 145 -13.25 -7.45 -1.28
C SER A 145 -13.86 -7.22 0.10
N LYS A 146 -14.99 -7.85 0.36
CA LYS A 146 -15.61 -7.85 1.70
C LYS A 146 -14.65 -8.37 2.79
N GLY A 147 -13.86 -9.40 2.46
CA GLY A 147 -12.89 -9.98 3.39
C GLY A 147 -11.77 -9.00 3.74
N MET A 148 -11.26 -8.22 2.77
CA MET A 148 -10.24 -7.20 3.01
C MET A 148 -10.79 -6.04 3.85
N VAL A 149 -12.00 -5.59 3.59
CA VAL A 149 -12.66 -4.55 4.41
C VAL A 149 -12.90 -5.03 5.84
N ALA A 150 -13.30 -6.29 6.03
CA ALA A 150 -13.43 -6.87 7.36
C ALA A 150 -12.09 -6.91 8.10
N TRP A 151 -11.02 -7.32 7.43
CA TRP A 151 -9.66 -7.33 7.98
C TRP A 151 -9.18 -5.91 8.35
N ALA A 152 -9.44 -4.92 7.49
CA ALA A 152 -9.14 -3.52 7.78
C ALA A 152 -9.85 -3.01 9.03
N LYS A 153 -11.12 -3.41 9.26
CA LYS A 153 -11.85 -3.10 10.48
C LYS A 153 -11.23 -3.75 11.73
N GLU A 154 -10.74 -4.98 11.61
CA GLU A 154 -10.01 -5.63 12.70
C GLU A 154 -8.71 -4.89 13.02
N ASN A 155 -7.94 -4.49 12.02
CA ASN A 155 -6.75 -3.66 12.19
C ASN A 155 -7.07 -2.32 12.85
N SER A 156 -8.20 -1.70 12.48
CA SER A 156 -8.67 -0.46 13.10
C SER A 156 -8.94 -0.64 14.59
N ARG A 157 -9.64 -1.71 14.99
CA ARG A 157 -9.88 -2.05 16.39
C ARG A 157 -8.58 -2.31 17.15
N SER A 158 -7.69 -3.12 16.59
CA SER A 158 -6.40 -3.43 17.20
C SER A 158 -5.50 -2.20 17.37
N SER A 159 -5.69 -1.18 16.52
CA SER A 159 -4.98 0.11 16.58
C SER A 159 -5.67 1.15 17.48
N GLY A 160 -6.78 0.81 18.16
CA GLY A 160 -7.55 1.75 18.98
C GLY A 160 -8.29 2.82 18.15
N LEU A 161 -8.54 2.56 16.86
CA LEU A 161 -9.19 3.48 15.93
C LEU A 161 -10.62 3.07 15.57
N GLU A 162 -11.26 2.20 16.36
CA GLU A 162 -12.62 1.73 16.06
C GLU A 162 -13.67 2.85 16.05
N ASN A 163 -13.45 3.92 16.82
CA ASN A 163 -14.30 5.11 16.88
C ASN A 163 -13.81 6.26 15.99
N ALA A 164 -12.73 6.07 15.23
CA ALA A 164 -12.26 7.06 14.27
C ALA A 164 -13.28 7.25 13.15
N PRO A 165 -13.35 8.44 12.54
CA PRO A 165 -14.31 8.73 11.47
C PRO A 165 -13.92 8.06 10.15
N ILE A 166 -14.06 6.74 10.08
CA ILE A 166 -13.76 5.91 8.92
C ILE A 166 -15.05 5.36 8.33
N ARG A 167 -15.31 5.67 7.08
CA ARG A 167 -16.41 5.13 6.30
C ARG A 167 -15.92 3.92 5.52
N TRP A 168 -16.42 2.74 5.88
CA TRP A 168 -16.05 1.46 5.27
C TRP A 168 -16.96 1.10 4.12
N ILE A 169 -16.41 0.92 2.92
CA ILE A 169 -17.16 0.68 1.69
C ILE A 169 -16.65 -0.60 1.00
N VAL A 170 -17.55 -1.54 0.76
CA VAL A 170 -17.30 -2.71 -0.09
C VAL A 170 -17.89 -2.41 -1.46
N ASP A 171 -17.08 -2.03 -2.43
CA ASP A 171 -17.52 -1.64 -3.76
C ASP A 171 -16.38 -1.61 -4.78
N ASP A 172 -16.75 -1.67 -6.06
CA ASP A 172 -15.85 -1.33 -7.16
C ASP A 172 -15.43 0.14 -7.09
N CYS A 173 -14.13 0.42 -7.17
CA CYS A 173 -13.60 1.77 -6.98
C CYS A 173 -14.08 2.75 -8.05
N VAL A 174 -14.18 2.34 -9.31
CA VAL A 174 -14.64 3.20 -10.41
C VAL A 174 -16.10 3.59 -10.19
N LYS A 175 -16.96 2.62 -9.91
CA LYS A 175 -18.39 2.84 -9.65
C LYS A 175 -18.60 3.70 -8.40
N PHE A 176 -17.78 3.50 -7.37
CA PHE A 176 -17.84 4.32 -6.17
C PHE A 176 -17.51 5.79 -6.50
N VAL A 177 -16.41 6.04 -7.19
CA VAL A 177 -15.99 7.39 -7.59
C VAL A 177 -17.05 8.08 -8.44
N GLU A 178 -17.63 7.40 -9.43
CA GLU A 178 -18.73 7.94 -10.24
C GLU A 178 -19.94 8.34 -9.40
N ARG A 179 -20.29 7.55 -8.38
CA ARG A 179 -21.39 7.90 -7.47
C ARG A 179 -21.06 9.09 -6.58
N GLU A 180 -19.84 9.18 -6.06
CA GLU A 180 -19.41 10.32 -5.24
C GLU A 180 -19.42 11.63 -6.06
N ILE A 181 -19.03 11.58 -7.32
CA ILE A 181 -19.14 12.74 -8.23
C ILE A 181 -20.61 13.18 -8.38
N ARG A 182 -21.53 12.24 -8.65
CA ARG A 182 -22.97 12.57 -8.75
C ARG A 182 -23.57 13.12 -7.45
N ARG A 183 -23.00 12.75 -6.30
CA ARG A 183 -23.41 13.24 -4.98
C ARG A 183 -22.79 14.58 -4.61
N GLY A 184 -21.86 15.07 -5.41
CA GLY A 184 -21.13 16.31 -5.11
C GLY A 184 -20.21 16.22 -3.89
N ASN A 185 -19.72 15.00 -3.55
CA ASN A 185 -18.78 14.82 -2.48
C ASN A 185 -17.36 15.16 -2.94
N HIS A 186 -16.55 15.75 -2.04
CA HIS A 186 -15.16 16.12 -2.31
C HIS A 186 -14.23 15.66 -1.20
N TYR A 187 -12.96 15.49 -1.54
CA TYR A 187 -11.89 15.01 -0.68
C TYR A 187 -10.66 15.90 -0.80
N ASP A 188 -9.93 16.05 0.31
CA ASP A 188 -8.70 16.83 0.38
C ASP A 188 -7.46 16.00 0.02
N GLY A 189 -7.53 14.71 0.24
CA GLY A 189 -6.49 13.75 -0.13
C GLY A 189 -7.06 12.52 -0.81
N ILE A 190 -6.37 12.04 -1.86
CA ILE A 190 -6.71 10.80 -2.55
C ILE A 190 -5.50 9.89 -2.55
N ILE A 191 -5.72 8.64 -2.17
CA ILE A 191 -4.74 7.55 -2.18
C ILE A 191 -5.29 6.43 -3.05
N MET A 192 -4.47 5.88 -3.94
CA MET A 192 -4.83 4.70 -4.71
C MET A 192 -3.66 3.73 -4.86
N ASP A 193 -3.96 2.45 -4.74
CA ASP A 193 -3.02 1.35 -4.95
C ASP A 193 -3.65 0.30 -5.88
N PRO A 194 -3.85 0.65 -7.16
CA PRO A 194 -4.55 -0.21 -8.10
C PRO A 194 -3.73 -1.45 -8.44
N PRO A 195 -4.37 -2.62 -8.60
CA PRO A 195 -3.69 -3.82 -9.04
C PRO A 195 -3.24 -3.68 -10.50
N SER A 196 -2.21 -4.45 -10.90
CA SER A 196 -1.81 -4.53 -12.32
C SER A 196 -2.92 -5.10 -13.18
N TYR A 197 -3.65 -6.09 -12.65
CA TYR A 197 -4.80 -6.72 -13.29
C TYR A 197 -5.86 -7.08 -12.24
N GLY A 198 -7.13 -6.93 -12.61
CA GLY A 198 -8.25 -7.32 -11.77
C GLY A 198 -9.50 -7.64 -12.59
N ARG A 199 -10.42 -8.39 -11.97
CA ARG A 199 -11.76 -8.65 -12.51
C ARG A 199 -12.80 -8.19 -11.50
N GLY A 200 -13.71 -7.36 -11.92
CA GLY A 200 -14.88 -6.99 -11.13
C GLY A 200 -15.92 -8.12 -11.06
N PRO A 201 -16.85 -8.03 -10.11
CA PRO A 201 -17.85 -9.07 -9.85
C PRO A 201 -18.82 -9.32 -11.01
N LYS A 202 -18.90 -8.41 -11.97
CA LYS A 202 -19.72 -8.53 -13.18
C LYS A 202 -18.91 -8.76 -14.45
N GLY A 203 -17.63 -9.17 -14.31
CA GLY A 203 -16.76 -9.45 -15.44
C GLY A 203 -16.01 -8.23 -15.99
N GLU A 204 -16.10 -7.08 -15.34
CA GLU A 204 -15.30 -5.91 -15.69
C GLU A 204 -13.81 -6.26 -15.61
N ILE A 205 -13.03 -5.78 -16.59
CA ILE A 205 -11.60 -6.02 -16.64
C ILE A 205 -10.88 -4.72 -16.32
N TRP A 206 -10.03 -4.77 -15.27
CA TRP A 206 -9.05 -3.75 -14.96
C TRP A 206 -7.68 -4.19 -15.48
N LYS A 207 -7.06 -3.35 -16.30
CA LYS A 207 -5.64 -3.45 -16.68
C LYS A 207 -5.02 -2.10 -16.44
N ILE A 208 -3.98 -2.03 -15.63
CA ILE A 208 -3.42 -0.74 -15.20
C ILE A 208 -2.99 0.12 -16.40
N GLU A 209 -2.41 -0.47 -17.43
CA GLU A 209 -1.88 0.23 -18.61
C GLU A 209 -2.95 1.01 -19.39
N THR A 210 -4.19 0.55 -19.31
CA THR A 210 -5.32 1.18 -20.04
C THR A 210 -6.32 1.87 -19.12
N SER A 211 -6.31 1.51 -17.84
CA SER A 211 -7.35 1.93 -16.88
C SER A 211 -6.90 3.05 -15.96
N ILE A 212 -5.58 3.16 -15.65
CA ILE A 212 -5.10 4.07 -14.61
C ILE A 212 -5.29 5.55 -15.00
N TYR A 213 -4.94 5.93 -16.22
CA TYR A 213 -5.03 7.33 -16.63
C TYR A 213 -6.47 7.85 -16.67
N PRO A 214 -7.45 7.17 -17.30
CA PRO A 214 -8.86 7.57 -17.23
C PRO A 214 -9.39 7.60 -15.79
N PHE A 215 -8.92 6.69 -14.93
CA PHE A 215 -9.33 6.66 -13.54
C PHE A 215 -8.78 7.83 -12.73
N VAL A 216 -7.52 8.21 -12.94
CA VAL A 216 -6.95 9.43 -12.35
C VAL A 216 -7.75 10.66 -12.78
N GLN A 217 -8.07 10.79 -14.07
CA GLN A 217 -8.91 11.88 -14.58
C GLN A 217 -10.28 11.92 -13.88
N LEU A 218 -10.89 10.76 -13.67
CA LEU A 218 -12.16 10.68 -12.95
C LEU A 218 -12.01 11.13 -11.49
N CYS A 219 -10.96 10.67 -10.81
CA CYS A 219 -10.71 11.00 -9.41
C CYS A 219 -10.39 12.48 -9.17
N THR A 220 -9.79 13.18 -10.12
CA THR A 220 -9.54 14.63 -9.97
C THR A 220 -10.82 15.45 -9.76
N LYS A 221 -11.96 14.97 -10.27
CA LYS A 221 -13.28 15.60 -10.07
C LYS A 221 -13.76 15.51 -8.61
N LEU A 222 -13.14 14.66 -7.79
CA LEU A 222 -13.43 14.53 -6.36
C LEU A 222 -12.51 15.39 -5.48
N LEU A 223 -11.51 16.07 -6.04
CA LEU A 223 -10.68 16.96 -5.25
C LEU A 223 -11.49 18.17 -4.78
N SER A 224 -11.28 18.56 -3.52
CA SER A 224 -11.84 19.78 -2.96
C SER A 224 -11.22 21.02 -3.62
N ASP A 225 -11.78 22.20 -3.34
CA ASP A 225 -11.22 23.47 -3.83
C ASP A 225 -9.83 23.77 -3.27
N ASN A 226 -9.49 23.17 -2.14
CA ASN A 226 -8.18 23.30 -1.51
C ASN A 226 -7.62 21.92 -1.14
N PRO A 227 -7.26 21.09 -2.16
CA PRO A 227 -6.76 19.75 -1.91
C PRO A 227 -5.37 19.78 -1.29
N LEU A 228 -5.03 18.73 -0.54
CA LEU A 228 -3.80 18.62 0.22
C LEU A 228 -2.76 17.73 -0.49
N PHE A 229 -3.18 16.55 -0.95
CA PHE A 229 -2.30 15.60 -1.63
C PHE A 229 -3.04 14.63 -2.55
N PHE A 230 -2.28 14.03 -3.48
CA PHE A 230 -2.72 12.90 -4.31
C PHE A 230 -1.58 11.88 -4.39
N LEU A 231 -1.84 10.63 -4.03
CA LEU A 231 -0.87 9.53 -4.02
C LEU A 231 -1.33 8.40 -4.93
N ILE A 232 -0.46 7.99 -5.85
CA ILE A 232 -0.65 6.83 -6.71
C ILE A 232 0.47 5.84 -6.44
N ASN A 233 0.14 4.58 -6.14
CA ASN A 233 1.08 3.47 -6.04
C ASN A 233 1.02 2.58 -7.26
N SER A 234 2.14 1.96 -7.63
CA SER A 234 2.23 0.97 -8.70
C SER A 234 3.28 -0.09 -8.37
N TYR A 235 2.87 -1.34 -8.50
CA TYR A 235 3.75 -2.52 -8.43
C TYR A 235 3.92 -3.19 -9.79
N THR A 236 3.49 -2.51 -10.85
CA THR A 236 3.50 -3.05 -12.22
C THR A 236 4.87 -2.87 -12.85
N THR A 237 5.48 -3.97 -13.26
CA THR A 237 6.72 -3.95 -14.04
C THR A 237 6.50 -3.21 -15.36
N GLY A 238 7.41 -2.30 -15.69
CA GLY A 238 7.35 -1.48 -16.91
C GLY A 238 6.61 -0.15 -16.75
N LEU A 239 5.97 0.11 -15.60
CA LEU A 239 5.41 1.42 -15.28
C LEU A 239 6.41 2.21 -14.43
N ALA A 240 7.30 2.96 -15.09
CA ALA A 240 8.33 3.74 -14.42
C ALA A 240 7.73 4.84 -13.53
N PRO A 241 8.42 5.25 -12.42
CA PRO A 241 7.95 6.35 -11.57
C PRO A 241 7.66 7.65 -12.34
N SER A 242 8.45 7.96 -13.37
CA SER A 242 8.24 9.14 -14.21
C SER A 242 6.92 9.17 -14.96
N VAL A 243 6.31 8.00 -15.23
CA VAL A 243 4.95 7.92 -15.80
C VAL A 243 3.92 8.45 -14.80
N LEU A 244 4.08 8.13 -13.51
CA LEU A 244 3.22 8.66 -12.45
C LEU A 244 3.39 10.18 -12.32
N THR A 245 4.63 10.68 -12.44
CA THR A 245 4.90 12.12 -12.49
C THR A 245 4.14 12.79 -13.63
N TYR A 246 4.19 12.21 -14.83
CA TYR A 246 3.51 12.77 -16.00
C TYR A 246 2.00 12.88 -15.76
N MET A 247 1.37 11.78 -15.29
CA MET A 247 -0.07 11.76 -15.02
C MET A 247 -0.48 12.79 -13.97
N LEU A 248 0.21 12.86 -12.84
CA LEU A 248 -0.10 13.81 -11.77
C LEU A 248 0.17 15.26 -12.19
N SER A 249 1.19 15.50 -13.01
CA SER A 249 1.49 16.84 -13.52
C SER A 249 0.39 17.34 -14.46
N THR A 250 -0.06 16.47 -15.39
CA THR A 250 -1.10 16.84 -16.37
C THR A 250 -2.49 16.94 -15.77
N GLU A 251 -2.84 16.05 -14.83
CA GLU A 251 -4.21 15.95 -14.33
C GLU A 251 -4.45 16.71 -13.02
N VAL A 252 -3.43 16.88 -12.18
CA VAL A 252 -3.59 17.52 -10.87
C VAL A 252 -2.85 18.84 -10.79
N ALA A 253 -1.54 18.87 -11.01
CA ALA A 253 -0.73 20.07 -10.85
C ALA A 253 -1.08 21.17 -11.87
N SER A 254 -1.50 20.80 -13.09
CA SER A 254 -1.97 21.77 -14.11
C SER A 254 -3.16 22.61 -13.64
N THR A 255 -4.00 22.06 -12.76
CA THR A 255 -5.21 22.75 -12.25
C THR A 255 -4.98 23.36 -10.87
N HIS A 256 -4.26 22.66 -9.99
CA HIS A 256 -4.12 23.05 -8.58
C HIS A 256 -2.75 23.64 -8.24
N GLY A 257 -1.81 23.67 -9.18
CA GLY A 257 -0.41 24.01 -8.87
C GLY A 257 0.24 22.92 -8.00
N GLY A 258 1.13 23.35 -7.11
CA GLY A 258 1.80 22.40 -6.20
C GLY A 258 2.99 21.69 -6.83
N THR A 259 3.44 20.61 -6.18
CA THR A 259 4.66 19.87 -6.56
C THR A 259 4.35 18.40 -6.78
N VAL A 260 4.89 17.83 -7.86
CA VAL A 260 4.85 16.38 -8.13
C VAL A 260 6.24 15.79 -7.98
N LYS A 261 6.33 14.70 -7.24
CA LYS A 261 7.53 13.86 -7.14
C LYS A 261 7.12 12.40 -7.24
N SER A 262 7.89 11.63 -7.99
CA SER A 262 7.71 10.19 -8.08
C SER A 262 9.04 9.49 -7.93
N ASP A 263 9.04 8.39 -7.20
CA ASP A 263 10.23 7.59 -6.96
C ASP A 263 9.84 6.15 -6.60
N GLU A 264 10.82 5.27 -6.53
CA GLU A 264 10.67 3.93 -6.02
C GLU A 264 10.53 3.93 -4.49
N LEU A 265 9.76 2.98 -3.98
CA LEU A 265 9.77 2.59 -2.56
C LEU A 265 10.84 1.53 -2.33
N GLY A 266 11.43 1.51 -1.15
CA GLY A 266 12.46 0.55 -0.82
C GLY A 266 12.42 0.09 0.63
N LEU A 267 12.96 -1.11 0.83
CA LEU A 267 13.20 -1.71 2.14
C LEU A 267 14.70 -1.94 2.31
N LEU A 268 15.25 -1.49 3.44
CA LEU A 268 16.65 -1.74 3.78
C LEU A 268 16.88 -3.23 4.03
N VAL A 269 17.87 -3.80 3.36
CA VAL A 269 18.35 -5.16 3.61
C VAL A 269 19.43 -5.09 4.70
N THR A 270 19.11 -5.52 5.92
CA THR A 270 19.94 -5.28 7.10
C THR A 270 21.32 -5.91 7.01
N ARG A 271 21.42 -7.06 6.35
CA ARG A 271 22.70 -7.76 6.18
C ARG A 271 23.68 -7.05 5.25
N THR A 272 23.18 -6.40 4.21
CA THR A 272 24.04 -5.80 3.16
C THR A 272 24.13 -4.29 3.25
N GLY A 273 23.16 -3.64 3.91
CA GLY A 273 22.97 -2.19 3.87
C GLY A 273 22.47 -1.66 2.53
N LEU A 274 22.15 -2.55 1.58
CA LEU A 274 21.55 -2.18 0.30
C LEU A 274 20.03 -2.07 0.44
N VAL A 275 19.38 -1.50 -0.56
CA VAL A 275 17.93 -1.32 -0.56
C VAL A 275 17.27 -2.22 -1.59
N LEU A 276 16.28 -3.00 -1.16
CA LEU A 276 15.42 -3.79 -2.05
C LEU A 276 14.31 -2.88 -2.59
N PRO A 277 14.22 -2.68 -3.93
CA PRO A 277 13.12 -1.92 -4.51
C PRO A 277 11.80 -2.70 -4.43
N CYS A 278 10.70 -2.03 -4.07
CA CYS A 278 9.44 -2.69 -3.78
C CYS A 278 8.25 -2.21 -4.62
N GLY A 279 8.42 -1.20 -5.42
CA GLY A 279 7.38 -0.58 -6.23
C GLY A 279 7.62 0.90 -6.39
N SER A 280 6.68 1.61 -6.99
CA SER A 280 6.78 3.04 -7.27
C SER A 280 5.61 3.81 -6.68
N SER A 281 5.85 5.06 -6.33
CA SER A 281 4.80 5.99 -5.91
C SER A 281 4.95 7.32 -6.63
N GLY A 282 3.82 7.88 -7.04
CA GLY A 282 3.71 9.27 -7.46
C GLY A 282 3.00 10.07 -6.37
N ARG A 283 3.58 11.18 -5.96
CA ARG A 283 3.08 12.09 -4.92
C ARG A 283 2.91 13.48 -5.49
N TRP A 284 1.69 13.97 -5.44
CA TRP A 284 1.41 15.38 -5.59
C TRP A 284 1.09 15.98 -4.23
N GLU A 285 1.56 17.17 -3.96
CA GLU A 285 1.23 17.97 -2.78
C GLU A 285 0.94 19.41 -3.15
N SER A 286 0.00 20.03 -2.45
CA SER A 286 -0.32 21.44 -2.63
C SER A 286 0.87 22.34 -2.28
N GLY A 287 0.98 23.47 -2.95
CA GLY A 287 2.03 24.46 -2.68
C GLY A 287 1.72 25.41 -1.52
N LYS A 288 0.65 25.13 -0.76
CA LYS A 288 0.19 26.00 0.33
C LYS A 288 0.48 25.42 1.68
#